data_04a1cf69900db21cb2d2fae9ebea8734
#
_entry.id   04a1cf69900db21cb2d2fae9ebea8734
#
_cell.length_a   1.000
_cell.length_b   1.000
_cell.length_c   1.000
_cell.angle_alpha   90.00
_cell.angle_beta   90.00
_cell.angle_gamma   90.00
#
_symmetry.space_group_name_H-M   'P 1'
#
loop_
_entity.id
_entity.type
_entity.pdbx_description
1 polymer ?
#
loop_
_entity_poly.entity_id
_entity_poly.type
_entity_poly.pdbx_seq_one_letter_code
_entity_poly.pdbx_strand_id
1 'polypeptide(L)'
;IRKAQSHINAEEFSEAEELYKQVLLKFPKNKKAIQGYQKLKTGVNSKGASSLRLPDEQFQELDNLFNQWQFEELLAKIKPLIGLFSKDIDLYNIQGAANAALGKYDAAIESYKQAIKIRPDYADAYYNMGVTLQKKGELDAAIDSYKQALKIKSDYNEACNNMGNALKEKGDLDAAIDSYKQAIKIKPDYADAYNNMGT
;
A
#
# COMPACT_ATOMS: atom_id res chain seq x y z
N ILE A 1 -11.67 -11.22 25.44
CA ILE A 1 -10.38 -11.46 26.11
C ILE A 1 -10.42 -12.79 26.87
N ARG A 2 -11.36 -13.05 27.80
CA ARG A 2 -11.43 -14.33 28.54
C ARG A 2 -11.51 -15.54 27.60
N LYS A 3 -12.35 -15.47 26.55
CA LYS A 3 -12.48 -16.51 25.54
C LYS A 3 -11.18 -16.71 24.74
N ALA A 4 -10.49 -15.63 24.37
CA ALA A 4 -9.18 -15.73 23.71
C ALA A 4 -8.13 -16.41 24.62
N GLN A 5 -8.12 -16.10 25.92
CA GLN A 5 -7.23 -16.76 26.88
C GLN A 5 -7.56 -18.25 27.07
N SER A 6 -8.83 -18.63 26.98
CA SER A 6 -9.25 -20.05 27.00
C SER A 6 -8.68 -20.82 25.81
N HIS A 7 -8.72 -20.26 24.61
CA HIS A 7 -8.13 -20.87 23.41
C HIS A 7 -6.60 -20.99 23.50
N ILE A 8 -5.90 -20.01 24.09
CA ILE A 8 -4.46 -20.13 24.33
C ILE A 8 -4.15 -21.33 25.23
N ASN A 9 -4.94 -21.53 26.29
CA ASN A 9 -4.76 -22.65 27.21
C ASN A 9 -5.08 -24.02 26.58
N ALA A 10 -5.87 -24.04 25.52
CA ALA A 10 -6.16 -25.21 24.71
C ALA A 10 -5.22 -25.39 23.50
N GLU A 11 -4.17 -24.57 23.38
CA GLU A 11 -3.24 -24.52 22.23
C GLU A 11 -3.91 -24.15 20.89
N GLU A 12 -5.11 -23.60 20.92
CA GLU A 12 -5.86 -23.11 19.75
C GLU A 12 -5.45 -21.66 19.45
N PHE A 13 -4.23 -21.48 18.99
CA PHE A 13 -3.61 -20.15 18.86
C PHE A 13 -4.26 -19.29 17.78
N SER A 14 -4.76 -19.89 16.69
CA SER A 14 -5.42 -19.17 15.59
C SER A 14 -6.73 -18.52 16.06
N GLU A 15 -7.52 -19.26 16.81
CA GLU A 15 -8.79 -18.81 17.38
C GLU A 15 -8.57 -17.73 18.44
N ALA A 16 -7.52 -17.88 19.26
CA ALA A 16 -7.13 -16.88 20.24
C ALA A 16 -6.70 -15.58 19.57
N GLU A 17 -5.92 -15.67 18.50
CA GLU A 17 -5.46 -14.53 17.71
C GLU A 17 -6.64 -13.75 17.13
N GLU A 18 -7.57 -14.45 16.49
CA GLU A 18 -8.74 -13.84 15.88
C GLU A 18 -9.61 -13.12 16.93
N LEU A 19 -9.85 -13.73 18.09
CA LEU A 19 -10.60 -13.09 19.17
C LEU A 19 -9.93 -11.85 19.75
N TYR A 20 -8.58 -11.84 19.85
CA TYR A 20 -7.89 -10.63 20.26
C TYR A 20 -8.01 -9.53 19.22
N LYS A 21 -7.91 -9.86 17.93
CA LYS A 21 -8.09 -8.90 16.83
C LYS A 21 -9.48 -8.29 16.85
N GLN A 22 -10.53 -9.11 16.94
CA GLN A 22 -11.93 -8.62 17.02
C GLN A 22 -12.14 -7.66 18.20
N VAL A 23 -11.51 -7.95 19.35
CA VAL A 23 -11.58 -7.02 20.51
C VAL A 23 -10.83 -5.73 20.20
N LEU A 24 -9.64 -5.77 19.59
CA LEU A 24 -8.84 -4.61 19.31
C LEU A 24 -9.42 -3.74 18.20
N LEU A 25 -10.15 -4.34 17.25
CA LEU A 25 -10.91 -3.62 16.23
C LEU A 25 -12.01 -2.74 16.85
N LYS A 26 -12.75 -3.29 17.82
CA LYS A 26 -13.81 -2.53 18.55
C LYS A 26 -13.24 -1.59 19.60
N PHE A 27 -12.12 -1.95 20.21
CA PHE A 27 -11.51 -1.25 21.35
C PHE A 27 -9.98 -1.14 21.17
N PRO A 28 -9.47 -0.30 20.26
CA PRO A 28 -8.04 -0.23 19.90
C PRO A 28 -7.11 0.08 21.08
N LYS A 29 -7.61 0.78 22.10
CA LYS A 29 -6.85 1.17 23.32
C LYS A 29 -6.98 0.18 24.46
N ASN A 30 -7.58 -1.01 24.25
CA ASN A 30 -7.75 -2.00 25.30
C ASN A 30 -6.39 -2.63 25.67
N LYS A 31 -5.77 -2.14 26.74
CA LYS A 31 -4.45 -2.56 27.22
C LYS A 31 -4.33 -4.08 27.42
N LYS A 32 -5.36 -4.73 27.97
CA LYS A 32 -5.35 -6.18 28.18
C LYS A 32 -5.39 -6.97 26.87
N ALA A 33 -6.14 -6.49 25.87
CA ALA A 33 -6.17 -7.11 24.56
C ALA A 33 -4.84 -6.94 23.84
N ILE A 34 -4.23 -5.74 23.88
CA ILE A 34 -2.91 -5.46 23.31
C ILE A 34 -1.86 -6.38 23.93
N GLN A 35 -1.79 -6.46 25.27
CA GLN A 35 -0.82 -7.31 25.95
C GLN A 35 -1.03 -8.80 25.66
N GLY A 36 -2.29 -9.26 25.66
CA GLY A 36 -2.62 -10.65 25.34
C GLY A 36 -2.24 -11.03 23.91
N TYR A 37 -2.53 -10.16 22.97
CA TYR A 37 -2.17 -10.34 21.57
C TYR A 37 -0.64 -10.34 21.35
N GLN A 38 0.09 -9.41 21.98
CA GLN A 38 1.55 -9.38 21.92
C GLN A 38 2.20 -10.61 22.51
N LYS A 39 1.72 -11.10 23.66
CA LYS A 39 2.18 -12.36 24.28
C LYS A 39 1.95 -13.56 23.37
N LEU A 40 0.79 -13.61 22.70
CA LEU A 40 0.50 -14.67 21.74
C LEU A 40 1.49 -14.66 20.57
N LYS A 41 1.80 -13.48 20.02
CA LYS A 41 2.78 -13.33 18.93
C LYS A 41 4.21 -13.70 19.31
N THR A 42 4.62 -13.42 20.53
CA THR A 42 5.98 -13.72 21.00
C THR A 42 6.14 -15.18 21.45
N GLY A 43 5.04 -15.85 21.83
CA GLY A 43 5.03 -17.24 22.30
C GLY A 43 4.81 -18.30 21.22
N VAL A 44 4.31 -17.91 20.06
CA VAL A 44 4.03 -18.82 18.96
C VAL A 44 5.19 -18.85 17.97
N ASN A 45 5.98 -19.93 18.01
CA ASN A 45 6.92 -20.26 16.95
C ASN A 45 6.23 -20.27 15.59
N SER A 46 6.78 -19.58 14.65
CA SER A 46 6.35 -19.10 13.32
C SER A 46 5.82 -20.15 12.31
N LYS A 47 5.22 -21.25 12.73
CA LYS A 47 4.70 -22.30 11.82
C LYS A 47 3.20 -22.18 11.47
N GLY A 48 2.48 -21.20 11.99
CA GLY A 48 1.04 -21.06 11.76
C GLY A 48 0.52 -19.64 11.53
N ALA A 49 1.40 -18.65 11.31
CA ALA A 49 0.96 -17.29 11.00
C ALA A 49 0.42 -17.25 9.56
N SER A 50 -0.87 -17.61 9.39
CA SER A 50 -1.60 -17.22 8.18
C SER A 50 -1.57 -15.69 8.12
N SER A 51 -1.27 -15.15 6.96
CA SER A 51 -1.34 -13.72 6.67
C SER A 51 -2.80 -13.28 6.82
N LEU A 52 -3.18 -12.82 8.01
CA LEU A 52 -4.53 -12.35 8.24
C LEU A 52 -4.66 -11.01 7.51
N ARG A 53 -5.52 -11.03 6.52
CA ARG A 53 -5.95 -9.87 5.75
C ARG A 53 -6.93 -9.07 6.60
N LEU A 54 -6.95 -7.75 6.41
CA LEU A 54 -7.95 -6.88 7.00
C LEU A 54 -9.36 -7.35 6.56
N PRO A 55 -10.35 -7.47 7.48
CA PRO A 55 -11.72 -7.78 7.12
C PRO A 55 -12.31 -6.78 6.11
N ASP A 56 -13.11 -7.28 5.17
CA ASP A 56 -13.65 -6.49 4.06
C ASP A 56 -14.45 -5.26 4.51
N GLU A 57 -15.22 -5.35 5.61
CA GLU A 57 -15.97 -4.21 6.16
C GLU A 57 -15.06 -3.04 6.56
N GLN A 58 -13.91 -3.35 7.14
CA GLN A 58 -12.95 -2.32 7.57
C GLN A 58 -12.15 -1.77 6.40
N PHE A 59 -11.86 -2.63 5.42
CA PHE A 59 -11.29 -2.17 4.16
C PHE A 59 -12.22 -1.16 3.48
N GLN A 60 -13.52 -1.46 3.40
CA GLN A 60 -14.53 -0.54 2.86
C GLN A 60 -14.63 0.75 3.66
N GLU A 61 -14.51 0.71 5.00
CA GLU A 61 -14.48 1.91 5.81
C GLU A 61 -13.29 2.81 5.46
N LEU A 62 -12.10 2.23 5.31
CA LEU A 62 -10.90 2.96 4.90
C LEU A 62 -11.03 3.53 3.49
N ASP A 63 -11.58 2.75 2.56
CA ASP A 63 -11.82 3.17 1.18
C ASP A 63 -12.83 4.34 1.13
N ASN A 64 -13.90 4.27 1.92
CA ASN A 64 -14.86 5.37 2.05
C ASN A 64 -14.21 6.67 2.57
N LEU A 65 -13.37 6.57 3.59
CA LEU A 65 -12.63 7.74 4.11
C LEU A 65 -11.68 8.31 3.07
N PHE A 66 -11.02 7.44 2.29
CA PHE A 66 -10.15 7.85 1.20
C PHE A 66 -10.93 8.61 0.12
N ASN A 67 -12.05 8.06 -0.32
CA ASN A 67 -12.91 8.65 -1.34
C ASN A 67 -13.59 9.96 -0.88
N GLN A 68 -13.78 10.15 0.44
CA GLN A 68 -14.26 11.38 1.05
C GLN A 68 -13.16 12.39 1.36
N TRP A 69 -11.90 12.13 0.95
CA TRP A 69 -10.73 12.98 1.20
C TRP A 69 -10.41 13.20 2.69
N GLN A 70 -10.89 12.31 3.57
CA GLN A 70 -10.69 12.36 5.03
C GLN A 70 -9.37 11.68 5.43
N PHE A 71 -8.25 12.13 4.87
CA PHE A 71 -6.96 11.44 4.97
C PHE A 71 -6.38 11.41 6.39
N GLU A 72 -6.57 12.45 7.21
CA GLU A 72 -6.11 12.48 8.59
C GLU A 72 -6.85 11.45 9.44
N GLU A 73 -8.18 11.34 9.29
CA GLU A 73 -8.99 10.35 9.98
C GLU A 73 -8.62 8.93 9.53
N LEU A 74 -8.44 8.74 8.24
CA LEU A 74 -7.98 7.47 7.66
C LEU A 74 -6.64 7.04 8.25
N LEU A 75 -5.64 7.94 8.30
CA LEU A 75 -4.34 7.64 8.88
C LEU A 75 -4.42 7.31 10.38
N ALA A 76 -5.29 7.99 11.12
CA ALA A 76 -5.53 7.69 12.54
C ALA A 76 -6.12 6.28 12.73
N LYS A 77 -7.01 5.83 11.82
CA LYS A 77 -7.59 4.48 11.83
C LYS A 77 -6.61 3.41 11.36
N ILE A 78 -5.81 3.68 10.33
CA ILE A 78 -4.81 2.74 9.81
C ILE A 78 -3.72 2.41 10.84
N LYS A 79 -3.26 3.39 11.59
CA LYS A 79 -2.14 3.23 12.53
C LYS A 79 -2.28 2.03 13.48
N PRO A 80 -3.39 1.83 14.21
CA PRO A 80 -3.57 0.63 15.03
C PRO A 80 -3.73 -0.65 14.18
N LEU A 81 -4.31 -0.57 12.98
CA LEU A 81 -4.52 -1.72 12.11
C LEU A 81 -3.21 -2.30 11.59
N ILE A 82 -2.25 -1.47 11.21
CA ILE A 82 -0.90 -1.92 10.82
C ILE A 82 -0.23 -2.71 11.96
N GLY A 83 -0.45 -2.31 13.21
CA GLY A 83 0.04 -3.07 14.37
C GLY A 83 -0.53 -4.48 14.47
N LEU A 84 -1.77 -4.67 14.04
CA LEU A 84 -2.51 -5.93 14.08
C LEU A 84 -2.29 -6.79 12.82
N PHE A 85 -2.28 -6.14 11.66
CA PHE A 85 -2.19 -6.74 10.33
C PHE A 85 -0.88 -6.32 9.63
N SER A 86 0.26 -6.52 10.31
CA SER A 86 1.57 -6.01 9.87
C SER A 86 2.10 -6.60 8.56
N LYS A 87 1.43 -7.59 7.98
CA LYS A 87 1.74 -8.18 6.67
C LYS A 87 0.69 -7.88 5.60
N ASP A 88 -0.31 -7.08 5.93
CA ASP A 88 -1.32 -6.65 4.97
C ASP A 88 -0.76 -5.50 4.12
N ILE A 89 -0.48 -5.79 2.85
CA ILE A 89 0.15 -4.85 1.92
C ILE A 89 -0.79 -3.70 1.53
N ASP A 90 -2.10 -3.99 1.51
CA ASP A 90 -3.10 -3.00 1.11
C ASP A 90 -3.17 -1.86 2.13
N LEU A 91 -3.00 -2.15 3.44
CA LEU A 91 -2.91 -1.13 4.48
C LEU A 91 -1.73 -0.18 4.26
N TYR A 92 -0.56 -0.70 3.90
CA TYR A 92 0.60 0.15 3.63
C TYR A 92 0.42 0.95 2.35
N ASN A 93 -0.21 0.37 1.32
CA ASN A 93 -0.49 1.08 0.08
C ASN A 93 -1.48 2.23 0.29
N ILE A 94 -2.58 1.99 1.02
CA ILE A 94 -3.56 3.04 1.37
C ILE A 94 -2.91 4.10 2.26
N GLN A 95 -2.09 3.71 3.25
CA GLN A 95 -1.35 4.66 4.09
C GLN A 95 -0.43 5.54 3.24
N GLY A 96 0.27 4.95 2.27
CA GLY A 96 1.11 5.69 1.34
C GLY A 96 0.33 6.69 0.51
N ALA A 97 -0.80 6.26 -0.07
CA ALA A 97 -1.66 7.12 -0.88
C ALA A 97 -2.25 8.29 -0.08
N ALA A 98 -2.70 8.04 1.15
CA ALA A 98 -3.20 9.09 2.04
C ALA A 98 -2.10 10.11 2.43
N ASN A 99 -0.89 9.63 2.75
CA ASN A 99 0.24 10.52 3.02
C ASN A 99 0.63 11.34 1.78
N ALA A 100 0.64 10.74 0.59
CA ALA A 100 0.93 11.43 -0.67
C ALA A 100 -0.12 12.51 -0.97
N ALA A 101 -1.40 12.24 -0.71
CA ALA A 101 -2.49 13.21 -0.87
C ALA A 101 -2.34 14.42 0.08
N LEU A 102 -1.79 14.20 1.28
CA LEU A 102 -1.47 15.26 2.25
C LEU A 102 -0.13 15.97 1.99
N GLY A 103 0.57 15.65 0.89
CA GLY A 103 1.90 16.20 0.60
C GLY A 103 3.03 15.65 1.49
N LYS A 104 2.77 14.65 2.32
CA LYS A 104 3.75 14.00 3.21
C LYS A 104 4.53 12.93 2.43
N TYR A 105 5.28 13.38 1.40
CA TYR A 105 5.88 12.48 0.41
C TYR A 105 6.85 11.46 0.99
N ASP A 106 7.70 11.84 1.96
CA ASP A 106 8.63 10.91 2.60
C ASP A 106 7.90 9.78 3.35
N ALA A 107 6.83 10.12 4.08
CA ALA A 107 6.01 9.15 4.78
C ALA A 107 5.26 8.21 3.82
N ALA A 108 4.83 8.74 2.66
CA ALA A 108 4.21 7.95 1.60
C ALA A 108 5.19 6.94 1.00
N ILE A 109 6.39 7.39 0.62
CA ILE A 109 7.46 6.55 0.06
C ILE A 109 7.83 5.43 1.04
N GLU A 110 7.97 5.75 2.34
CA GLU A 110 8.27 4.72 3.35
C GLU A 110 7.15 3.68 3.46
N SER A 111 5.89 4.10 3.39
CA SER A 111 4.75 3.18 3.40
C SER A 111 4.77 2.24 2.19
N TYR A 112 5.03 2.74 0.97
CA TYR A 112 5.15 1.91 -0.23
C TYR A 112 6.35 0.95 -0.15
N LYS A 113 7.50 1.39 0.40
CA LYS A 113 8.64 0.51 0.65
C LYS A 113 8.30 -0.64 1.60
N GLN A 114 7.47 -0.41 2.61
CA GLN A 114 6.99 -1.49 3.49
C GLN A 114 6.09 -2.47 2.73
N ALA A 115 5.18 -2.00 1.87
CA ALA A 115 4.37 -2.86 1.02
C ALA A 115 5.24 -3.72 0.08
N ILE A 116 6.23 -3.12 -0.58
CA ILE A 116 7.20 -3.78 -1.46
C ILE A 116 8.05 -4.80 -0.70
N LYS A 117 8.49 -4.48 0.53
CA LYS A 117 9.25 -5.41 1.37
C LYS A 117 8.46 -6.67 1.71
N ILE A 118 7.14 -6.54 1.91
CA ILE A 118 6.25 -7.67 2.19
C ILE A 118 5.97 -8.47 0.92
N ARG A 119 5.70 -7.78 -0.19
CA ARG A 119 5.43 -8.37 -1.50
C ARG A 119 6.22 -7.65 -2.60
N PRO A 120 7.40 -8.17 -2.97
CA PRO A 120 8.29 -7.54 -3.96
C PRO A 120 7.72 -7.45 -5.39
N ASP A 121 6.69 -8.21 -5.71
CA ASP A 121 5.99 -8.21 -7.00
C ASP A 121 4.69 -7.38 -6.99
N TYR A 122 4.59 -6.39 -6.10
CA TYR A 122 3.43 -5.50 -6.01
C TYR A 122 3.59 -4.28 -6.93
N ALA A 123 3.18 -4.41 -8.19
CA ALA A 123 3.32 -3.38 -9.22
C ALA A 123 2.70 -2.03 -8.82
N ASP A 124 1.53 -2.03 -8.15
CA ASP A 124 0.83 -0.80 -7.75
C ASP A 124 1.61 0.00 -6.71
N ALA A 125 2.32 -0.67 -5.79
CA ALA A 125 3.16 0.04 -4.82
C ALA A 125 4.36 0.74 -5.49
N TYR A 126 4.98 0.10 -6.48
CA TYR A 126 6.04 0.74 -7.28
C TYR A 126 5.49 1.90 -8.10
N TYR A 127 4.33 1.74 -8.74
CA TYR A 127 3.67 2.80 -9.48
C TYR A 127 3.36 4.02 -8.59
N ASN A 128 2.69 3.80 -7.46
CA ASN A 128 2.33 4.85 -6.51
C ASN A 128 3.56 5.54 -5.90
N MET A 129 4.63 4.78 -5.64
CA MET A 129 5.92 5.32 -5.21
C MET A 129 6.52 6.21 -6.30
N GLY A 130 6.49 5.78 -7.57
CA GLY A 130 6.94 6.57 -8.71
C GLY A 130 6.19 7.90 -8.84
N VAL A 131 4.85 7.89 -8.75
CA VAL A 131 4.02 9.10 -8.76
C VAL A 131 4.40 10.05 -7.62
N THR A 132 4.65 9.50 -6.43
CA THR A 132 5.01 10.31 -5.26
C THR A 132 6.41 10.90 -5.39
N LEU A 133 7.37 10.14 -5.89
CA LEU A 133 8.74 10.60 -6.16
C LEU A 133 8.77 11.71 -7.22
N GLN A 134 7.96 11.56 -8.29
CA GLN A 134 7.83 12.60 -9.31
C GLN A 134 7.27 13.89 -8.72
N LYS A 135 6.21 13.83 -7.91
CA LYS A 135 5.66 14.99 -7.19
C LYS A 135 6.68 15.65 -6.24
N LYS A 136 7.62 14.86 -5.70
CA LYS A 136 8.71 15.33 -4.86
C LYS A 136 9.86 15.96 -5.68
N GLY A 137 9.88 15.74 -7.00
CA GLY A 137 10.94 16.19 -7.91
C GLY A 137 12.12 15.21 -8.03
N GLU A 138 12.02 14.02 -7.46
CA GLU A 138 13.04 12.97 -7.54
C GLU A 138 12.84 12.14 -8.82
N LEU A 139 13.07 12.77 -10.00
CA LEU A 139 12.68 12.22 -11.30
C LEU A 139 13.38 10.89 -11.63
N ASP A 140 14.67 10.73 -11.34
CA ASP A 140 15.40 9.49 -11.61
C ASP A 140 14.82 8.33 -10.81
N ALA A 141 14.57 8.54 -9.53
CA ALA A 141 13.97 7.53 -8.66
C ALA A 141 12.51 7.19 -9.06
N ALA A 142 11.76 8.19 -9.56
CA ALA A 142 10.43 7.99 -10.11
C ALA A 142 10.45 7.09 -11.34
N ILE A 143 11.34 7.38 -12.31
CA ILE A 143 11.53 6.61 -13.52
C ILE A 143 11.90 5.15 -13.18
N ASP A 144 12.82 4.96 -12.24
CA ASP A 144 13.20 3.61 -11.80
C ASP A 144 12.04 2.85 -11.15
N SER A 145 11.21 3.54 -10.37
CA SER A 145 10.02 2.97 -9.76
C SER A 145 8.99 2.55 -10.82
N TYR A 146 8.74 3.37 -11.84
CA TYR A 146 7.87 3.01 -12.97
C TYR A 146 8.42 1.82 -13.77
N LYS A 147 9.74 1.75 -14.01
CA LYS A 147 10.37 0.60 -14.65
C LYS A 147 10.15 -0.69 -13.86
N GLN A 148 10.24 -0.65 -12.53
CA GLN A 148 9.95 -1.82 -11.71
C GLN A 148 8.46 -2.22 -11.79
N ALA A 149 7.53 -1.26 -11.76
CA ALA A 149 6.11 -1.53 -11.97
C ALA A 149 5.87 -2.22 -13.32
N LEU A 150 6.47 -1.73 -14.39
CA LEU A 150 6.35 -2.28 -15.75
C LEU A 150 7.03 -3.65 -15.92
N LYS A 151 8.10 -3.91 -15.18
CA LYS A 151 8.74 -5.24 -15.16
C LYS A 151 7.80 -6.29 -14.55
N ILE A 152 7.00 -5.91 -13.56
CA ILE A 152 6.04 -6.80 -12.89
C ILE A 152 4.74 -6.90 -13.71
N LYS A 153 4.21 -5.76 -14.18
CA LYS A 153 2.99 -5.64 -14.94
C LYS A 153 3.28 -4.91 -16.26
N SER A 154 3.58 -5.67 -17.32
CA SER A 154 4.01 -5.13 -18.61
C SER A 154 2.93 -4.36 -19.39
N ASP A 155 1.65 -4.56 -19.02
CA ASP A 155 0.47 -3.91 -19.61
C ASP A 155 -0.04 -2.73 -18.77
N TYR A 156 0.83 -2.11 -17.96
CA TYR A 156 0.48 -0.98 -17.09
C TYR A 156 0.61 0.35 -17.87
N ASN A 157 -0.43 0.69 -18.66
CA ASN A 157 -0.43 1.88 -19.52
C ASN A 157 -0.23 3.19 -18.76
N GLU A 158 -0.80 3.33 -17.54
CA GLU A 158 -0.62 4.52 -16.69
C GLU A 158 0.85 4.66 -16.25
N ALA A 159 1.53 3.56 -15.96
CA ALA A 159 2.95 3.59 -15.59
C ALA A 159 3.83 4.02 -16.79
N CYS A 160 3.52 3.53 -18.01
CA CYS A 160 4.20 3.98 -19.23
C CYS A 160 4.01 5.48 -19.46
N ASN A 161 2.77 5.98 -19.35
CA ASN A 161 2.45 7.39 -19.55
C ASN A 161 3.16 8.29 -18.51
N ASN A 162 3.09 7.92 -17.23
CA ASN A 162 3.72 8.71 -16.16
C ASN A 162 5.24 8.65 -16.21
N MET A 163 5.83 7.53 -16.66
CA MET A 163 7.25 7.44 -16.96
C MET A 163 7.63 8.40 -18.09
N GLY A 164 6.81 8.49 -19.15
CA GLY A 164 6.98 9.48 -20.21
C GLY A 164 6.95 10.92 -19.68
N ASN A 165 6.01 11.24 -18.78
CA ASN A 165 5.96 12.57 -18.15
C ASN A 165 7.23 12.85 -17.34
N ALA A 166 7.71 11.92 -16.53
CA ALA A 166 8.93 12.08 -15.76
C ALA A 166 10.18 12.24 -16.64
N LEU A 167 10.26 11.50 -17.75
CA LEU A 167 11.33 11.62 -18.74
C LEU A 167 11.28 12.99 -19.44
N LYS A 168 10.09 13.47 -19.82
CA LYS A 168 9.87 14.79 -20.42
C LYS A 168 10.30 15.90 -19.46
N GLU A 169 9.91 15.81 -18.18
CA GLU A 169 10.34 16.76 -17.13
C GLU A 169 11.86 16.76 -16.94
N LYS A 170 12.52 15.61 -17.13
CA LYS A 170 13.97 15.47 -17.09
C LYS A 170 14.67 16.02 -18.35
N GLY A 171 13.93 16.23 -19.44
CA GLY A 171 14.45 16.67 -20.74
C GLY A 171 14.82 15.54 -21.70
N ASP A 172 14.55 14.29 -21.36
CA ASP A 172 14.80 13.12 -22.24
C ASP A 172 13.57 12.89 -23.13
N LEU A 173 13.43 13.73 -24.16
CA LEU A 173 12.24 13.78 -24.99
C LEU A 173 12.06 12.52 -25.85
N ASP A 174 13.15 11.92 -26.35
CA ASP A 174 13.08 10.73 -27.18
C ASP A 174 12.57 9.54 -26.35
N ALA A 175 13.11 9.34 -25.16
CA ALA A 175 12.65 8.28 -24.24
C ALA A 175 11.21 8.53 -23.74
N ALA A 176 10.81 9.80 -23.57
CA ALA A 176 9.43 10.16 -23.24
C ALA A 176 8.46 9.73 -24.35
N ILE A 177 8.76 10.07 -25.61
CA ILE A 177 7.95 9.67 -26.77
C ILE A 177 7.83 8.14 -26.87
N ASP A 178 8.91 7.40 -26.66
CA ASP A 178 8.85 5.94 -26.68
C ASP A 178 7.98 5.37 -25.56
N SER A 179 8.00 5.98 -24.38
CA SER A 179 7.15 5.62 -23.25
C SER A 179 5.66 5.87 -23.55
N TYR A 180 5.31 7.01 -24.18
CA TYR A 180 3.94 7.29 -24.60
C TYR A 180 3.46 6.34 -25.71
N LYS A 181 4.31 6.03 -26.68
CA LYS A 181 3.98 5.02 -27.72
C LYS A 181 3.70 3.66 -27.10
N GLN A 182 4.45 3.27 -26.08
CA GLN A 182 4.19 2.02 -25.36
C GLN A 182 2.84 2.08 -24.64
N ALA A 183 2.49 3.18 -23.98
CA ALA A 183 1.18 3.36 -23.36
C ALA A 183 0.03 3.23 -24.37
N ILE A 184 0.16 3.87 -25.55
CA ILE A 184 -0.80 3.80 -26.64
C ILE A 184 -0.90 2.37 -27.21
N LYS A 185 0.22 1.66 -27.33
CA LYS A 185 0.21 0.26 -27.78
C LYS A 185 -0.57 -0.66 -26.84
N ILE A 186 -0.47 -0.43 -25.53
CA ILE A 186 -1.22 -1.16 -24.51
C ILE A 186 -2.70 -0.78 -24.54
N LYS A 187 -2.98 0.53 -24.60
CA LYS A 187 -4.34 1.07 -24.63
C LYS A 187 -4.48 2.06 -25.79
N PRO A 188 -4.99 1.61 -26.98
CA PRO A 188 -5.05 2.44 -28.18
C PRO A 188 -5.93 3.69 -28.10
N ASP A 189 -6.86 3.75 -27.16
CA ASP A 189 -7.75 4.89 -26.90
C ASP A 189 -7.30 5.77 -25.71
N TYR A 190 -6.02 5.67 -25.32
CA TYR A 190 -5.50 6.41 -24.17
C TYR A 190 -5.18 7.87 -24.52
N ALA A 191 -6.21 8.72 -24.40
CA ALA A 191 -6.16 10.14 -24.78
C ALA A 191 -5.00 10.91 -24.13
N ASP A 192 -4.69 10.64 -22.85
CA ASP A 192 -3.62 11.33 -22.12
C ASP A 192 -2.24 11.10 -22.78
N ALA A 193 -1.96 9.87 -23.22
CA ALA A 193 -0.69 9.58 -23.88
C ALA A 193 -0.55 10.28 -25.24
N TYR A 194 -1.64 10.38 -26.01
CA TYR A 194 -1.64 11.15 -27.26
C TYR A 194 -1.41 12.64 -26.99
N ASN A 195 -2.10 13.21 -26.02
CA ASN A 195 -1.95 14.62 -25.65
C ASN A 195 -0.52 14.91 -25.18
N ASN A 196 0.03 14.07 -24.30
CA ASN A 196 1.37 14.25 -23.75
C ASN A 196 2.47 14.11 -24.80
N MET A 197 2.27 13.25 -25.83
CA MET A 197 3.19 13.07 -26.95
C MET A 197 3.13 14.24 -27.95
N GLY A 198 1.97 14.90 -28.09
CA GLY A 198 1.78 16.01 -29.05
C GLY A 198 2.17 17.39 -28.50
N THR A 199 2.50 17.51 -27.24
CA THR A 199 2.94 18.75 -26.56
C THR A 199 4.41 18.70 -26.22
#